data_77d11f0653ab00a3cd5dffd61762d710
#
_entry.id   77d11f0653ab00a3cd5dffd61762d710
#
_cell.length_a   1.000
_cell.length_b   1.000
_cell.length_c   1.000
_cell.angle_alpha   90.00
_cell.angle_beta   90.00
_cell.angle_gamma   90.00
#
_symmetry.space_group_name_H-M   'P 1'
#
loop_
_entity.id
_entity.type
_entity.pdbx_description
1 polymer ?
#
loop_
_entity_poly.entity_id
_entity_poly.type
_entity_poly.pdbx_seq_one_letter_code
_entity_poly.pdbx_strand_id
1 'polypeptide(L)'
;MTSRFSLLFSLFCALCFAFSACEREDNPHILWGNGTPPALPTPQPQPSPQPSPNNPSPNPALPLNAQQRADAARLEMPQLTGENGELFIVHRVANPQGRDSIVNYAYAYLPQSYHSRWVAFRFDAQTRSKVVGRKPYDAKPQYPRDPKLPTAWAIPSDLPFGRVYDHGHLVASADRLFSREANDQTFYMGNMSPQLSSFNQKYWTGLESLVQDLGRNRSFADTLYVVKGGTLAPLSSFGYAANGKMPVPHHYFMALLKVKNGVYSSIGFWVEHKNYGKIGVPREMGKHAVSISALEKLTGINFFHNLPDAVERRVEQTLTLSSWSL
;
A
#
# COMPACT_ATOMS: atom_id res chain seq x y z
N MET A 1 -46.41 58.63 16.47
CA MET A 1 -47.33 57.51 16.61
C MET A 1 -46.60 56.24 16.13
N THR A 2 -46.39 55.38 17.08
CA THR A 2 -46.04 53.95 17.02
C THR A 2 -44.96 53.45 16.05
N SER A 3 -43.79 53.32 16.62
CA SER A 3 -42.67 52.47 16.26
C SER A 3 -43.04 50.98 16.17
N ARG A 4 -42.52 50.25 15.18
CA ARG A 4 -42.36 48.80 15.26
C ARG A 4 -40.92 48.43 14.89
N PHE A 5 -40.18 48.03 15.90
CA PHE A 5 -38.89 47.31 15.80
C PHE A 5 -39.13 45.91 15.22
N SER A 6 -38.36 45.57 14.20
CA SER A 6 -38.26 44.18 13.69
C SER A 6 -36.90 43.65 13.99
N LEU A 7 -36.80 42.70 14.92
CA LEU A 7 -35.60 41.93 15.24
C LEU A 7 -35.34 40.94 14.09
N LEU A 8 -34.21 41.08 13.44
CA LEU A 8 -33.63 40.04 12.57
C LEU A 8 -32.81 39.05 13.43
N PHE A 9 -33.35 37.85 13.57
CA PHE A 9 -32.64 36.70 14.12
C PHE A 9 -31.73 36.11 13.01
N SER A 10 -30.41 36.24 13.18
CA SER A 10 -29.46 35.53 12.37
C SER A 10 -29.39 34.07 12.78
N LEU A 11 -29.86 33.19 11.92
CA LEU A 11 -29.77 31.74 12.10
C LEU A 11 -28.39 31.27 11.62
N PHE A 12 -27.50 31.01 12.56
CA PHE A 12 -26.21 30.36 12.29
C PHE A 12 -26.50 28.86 12.06
N CYS A 13 -26.45 28.44 10.81
CA CYS A 13 -26.58 27.02 10.45
C CYS A 13 -25.22 26.34 10.68
N ALA A 14 -25.05 25.71 11.84
CA ALA A 14 -23.92 24.81 12.08
C ALA A 14 -24.19 23.51 11.30
N LEU A 15 -23.42 23.30 10.22
CA LEU A 15 -23.37 22.00 9.56
C LEU A 15 -22.62 21.01 10.46
N CYS A 16 -23.37 20.23 11.22
CA CYS A 16 -22.87 19.01 11.83
C CYS A 16 -22.63 17.97 10.73
N PHE A 17 -21.37 17.66 10.44
CA PHE A 17 -21.02 16.46 9.72
C PHE A 17 -21.31 15.26 10.63
N ALA A 18 -22.44 14.62 10.39
CA ALA A 18 -22.77 13.33 10.99
C ALA A 18 -21.86 12.26 10.36
N PHE A 19 -20.86 11.81 11.10
CA PHE A 19 -20.23 10.54 10.86
C PHE A 19 -21.24 9.45 11.20
N SER A 20 -21.80 8.81 10.18
CA SER A 20 -22.62 7.62 10.37
C SER A 20 -21.68 6.50 10.84
N ALA A 21 -21.61 6.31 12.14
CA ALA A 21 -21.05 5.11 12.75
C ALA A 21 -22.01 3.97 12.44
N CYS A 22 -21.51 2.92 11.82
CA CYS A 22 -22.21 1.66 11.66
C CYS A 22 -22.47 1.09 13.06
N GLU A 23 -23.72 1.02 13.49
CA GLU A 23 -24.12 0.40 14.74
C GLU A 23 -23.70 -1.08 14.72
N ARG A 24 -22.92 -1.47 15.73
CA ARG A 24 -22.58 -2.85 16.05
C ARG A 24 -23.70 -3.42 16.92
N GLU A 25 -24.25 -4.54 16.51
CA GLU A 25 -24.96 -5.43 17.44
C GLU A 25 -23.96 -5.94 18.49
N ASP A 26 -24.29 -5.70 19.75
CA ASP A 26 -23.55 -6.16 20.92
C ASP A 26 -23.60 -7.69 20.98
N ASN A 27 -22.44 -8.30 21.04
CA ASN A 27 -22.30 -9.72 21.33
C ASN A 27 -21.51 -9.90 22.65
N PRO A 28 -21.99 -10.75 23.58
CA PRO A 28 -21.58 -10.73 24.98
C PRO A 28 -20.20 -11.33 25.19
N HIS A 29 -19.49 -10.71 26.09
CA HIS A 29 -18.35 -11.14 26.91
C HIS A 29 -17.72 -12.50 26.64
N ILE A 30 -16.52 -12.48 26.06
CA ILE A 30 -15.51 -13.50 26.33
C ILE A 30 -14.57 -12.89 27.39
N LEU A 31 -14.68 -13.39 28.61
CA LEU A 31 -13.80 -13.08 29.72
C LEU A 31 -12.41 -13.66 29.40
N TRP A 32 -11.46 -12.79 29.13
CA TRP A 32 -10.04 -13.16 29.17
C TRP A 32 -9.63 -13.18 30.63
N GLY A 33 -9.31 -14.38 31.13
CA GLY A 33 -8.71 -14.53 32.45
C GLY A 33 -7.42 -13.74 32.57
N ASN A 34 -7.17 -13.15 33.73
CA ASN A 34 -5.94 -12.46 34.13
C ASN A 34 -4.75 -13.44 34.14
N GLY A 35 -4.24 -13.79 32.99
CA GLY A 35 -3.01 -14.55 32.80
C GLY A 35 -2.00 -13.67 32.08
N THR A 36 -0.86 -13.42 32.73
CA THR A 36 0.31 -12.80 32.11
C THR A 36 0.68 -13.60 30.85
N PRO A 37 0.84 -13.00 29.68
CA PRO A 37 1.27 -13.74 28.50
C PRO A 37 2.63 -14.38 28.76
N PRO A 38 2.88 -15.64 28.35
CA PRO A 38 4.18 -16.25 28.47
C PRO A 38 5.21 -15.42 27.68
N ALA A 39 6.37 -15.18 28.29
CA ALA A 39 7.49 -14.52 27.68
C ALA A 39 7.90 -15.28 26.41
N LEU A 40 8.01 -14.56 25.29
CA LEU A 40 8.53 -15.10 24.05
C LEU A 40 9.98 -15.57 24.28
N PRO A 41 10.35 -16.78 23.80
CA PRO A 41 11.72 -17.24 23.89
C PRO A 41 12.65 -16.28 23.11
N THR A 42 13.73 -15.89 23.75
CA THR A 42 14.80 -15.06 23.15
C THR A 42 15.35 -15.80 21.92
N PRO A 43 15.45 -15.16 20.76
CA PRO A 43 16.04 -15.81 19.59
C PRO A 43 17.51 -16.11 19.86
N GLN A 44 17.90 -17.39 19.84
CA GLN A 44 19.31 -17.77 19.76
C GLN A 44 19.86 -17.35 18.40
N PRO A 45 21.11 -16.84 18.33
CA PRO A 45 21.74 -16.53 17.06
C PRO A 45 21.93 -17.84 16.28
N GLN A 46 21.23 -17.96 15.15
CA GLN A 46 21.53 -19.00 14.17
C GLN A 46 22.86 -18.66 13.48
N PRO A 47 23.73 -19.66 13.25
CA PRO A 47 24.93 -19.46 12.46
C PRO A 47 24.56 -19.03 11.04
N SER A 48 25.28 -18.02 10.54
CA SER A 48 25.15 -17.52 9.17
C SER A 48 25.28 -18.67 8.16
N PRO A 49 24.41 -18.77 7.14
CA PRO A 49 24.61 -19.75 6.08
C PRO A 49 25.92 -19.45 5.35
N GLN A 50 26.83 -20.41 5.33
CA GLN A 50 27.98 -20.36 4.42
C GLN A 50 27.48 -20.40 2.97
N PRO A 51 28.07 -19.60 2.06
CA PRO A 51 27.73 -19.68 0.66
C PRO A 51 28.18 -21.03 0.11
N SER A 52 27.22 -21.84 -0.31
CA SER A 52 27.47 -23.08 -1.03
C SER A 52 27.98 -22.76 -2.44
N PRO A 53 29.03 -23.45 -2.96
CA PRO A 53 29.59 -23.17 -4.27
C PRO A 53 28.82 -23.92 -5.37
N ASN A 54 27.50 -23.70 -5.45
CA ASN A 54 26.71 -24.09 -6.60
C ASN A 54 25.92 -22.87 -7.04
N ASN A 55 26.44 -22.22 -8.06
CA ASN A 55 25.78 -21.18 -8.81
C ASN A 55 24.40 -21.69 -9.25
N PRO A 56 23.28 -21.19 -8.72
CA PRO A 56 22.00 -21.59 -9.25
C PRO A 56 21.93 -21.14 -10.70
N SER A 57 21.60 -22.07 -11.57
CA SER A 57 21.23 -21.79 -12.97
C SER A 57 20.33 -20.54 -13.03
N PRO A 58 20.49 -19.64 -13.99
CA PRO A 58 19.66 -18.46 -14.08
C PRO A 58 18.19 -18.91 -14.09
N ASN A 59 17.46 -18.47 -13.09
CA ASN A 59 16.02 -18.71 -12.96
C ASN A 59 15.35 -18.36 -14.31
N PRO A 60 14.46 -19.19 -14.86
CA PRO A 60 13.85 -18.89 -16.15
C PRO A 60 13.22 -17.50 -16.05
N ALA A 61 13.74 -16.56 -16.82
CA ALA A 61 13.24 -15.20 -16.87
C ALA A 61 11.72 -15.24 -17.09
N LEU A 62 10.97 -14.46 -16.28
CA LEU A 62 9.53 -14.28 -16.52
C LEU A 62 9.28 -14.04 -18.01
N PRO A 63 8.36 -14.76 -18.65
CA PRO A 63 8.08 -14.61 -20.07
C PRO A 63 7.29 -13.30 -20.33
N LEU A 64 7.97 -12.16 -20.13
CA LEU A 64 7.40 -10.83 -20.34
C LEU A 64 7.33 -10.52 -21.84
N ASN A 65 6.20 -9.98 -22.30
CA ASN A 65 6.11 -9.37 -23.62
C ASN A 65 6.84 -8.02 -23.67
N ALA A 66 6.96 -7.41 -24.86
CA ALA A 66 7.70 -6.15 -25.04
C ALA A 66 7.13 -5.01 -24.17
N GLN A 67 5.79 -4.91 -24.06
CA GLN A 67 5.15 -3.89 -23.23
C GLN A 67 5.43 -4.10 -21.74
N GLN A 68 5.35 -5.35 -21.26
CA GLN A 68 5.65 -5.67 -19.87
C GLN A 68 7.12 -5.41 -19.51
N ARG A 69 8.06 -5.67 -20.44
CA ARG A 69 9.47 -5.29 -20.24
C ARG A 69 9.64 -3.78 -20.12
N ALA A 70 8.97 -3.00 -20.98
CA ALA A 70 9.00 -1.54 -20.90
C ALA A 70 8.38 -1.02 -19.60
N ASP A 71 7.30 -1.67 -19.13
CA ASP A 71 6.68 -1.31 -17.85
C ASP A 71 7.59 -1.69 -16.66
N ALA A 72 8.22 -2.85 -16.67
CA ALA A 72 9.14 -3.30 -15.62
C ALA A 72 10.41 -2.42 -15.52
N ALA A 73 10.79 -1.74 -16.60
CA ALA A 73 11.93 -0.80 -16.62
C ALA A 73 11.62 0.58 -16.02
N ARG A 74 10.40 0.82 -15.49
CA ARG A 74 10.04 2.10 -14.86
C ARG A 74 10.62 2.17 -13.44
N LEU A 75 10.95 3.39 -12.98
CA LEU A 75 11.65 3.60 -11.70
C LEU A 75 10.86 3.13 -10.46
N GLU A 76 9.53 3.13 -10.53
CA GLU A 76 8.70 2.62 -9.43
C GLU A 76 8.67 1.10 -9.32
N MET A 77 9.08 0.36 -10.35
CA MET A 77 8.98 -1.10 -10.36
C MET A 77 10.16 -1.72 -9.62
N PRO A 78 9.92 -2.49 -8.55
CA PRO A 78 10.94 -3.34 -7.96
C PRO A 78 11.39 -4.44 -8.92
N GLN A 79 12.56 -5.00 -8.68
CA GLN A 79 13.07 -6.11 -9.45
C GLN A 79 12.14 -7.33 -9.37
N LEU A 80 11.74 -7.82 -10.53
CA LEU A 80 11.00 -9.07 -10.64
C LEU A 80 11.95 -10.24 -10.45
N THR A 81 11.55 -11.25 -9.68
CA THR A 81 12.40 -12.42 -9.41
C THR A 81 12.08 -13.61 -10.31
N GLY A 82 10.83 -13.70 -10.79
CA GLY A 82 10.33 -14.89 -11.47
C GLY A 82 10.19 -16.12 -10.58
N GLU A 83 10.45 -15.97 -9.29
CA GLU A 83 10.35 -17.06 -8.32
C GLU A 83 8.91 -17.36 -7.93
N ASN A 84 8.65 -18.59 -7.49
CA ASN A 84 7.35 -19.04 -6.98
C ASN A 84 6.18 -18.78 -7.96
N GLY A 85 6.44 -18.76 -9.26
CA GLY A 85 5.43 -18.48 -10.27
C GLY A 85 4.94 -17.02 -10.26
N GLU A 86 5.76 -16.09 -9.80
CA GLU A 86 5.45 -14.65 -9.75
C GLU A 86 4.82 -14.18 -11.08
N LEU A 87 3.70 -13.47 -10.98
CA LEU A 87 3.00 -12.87 -12.12
C LEU A 87 3.15 -11.35 -12.08
N PHE A 88 3.62 -10.75 -13.17
CA PHE A 88 3.67 -9.30 -13.29
C PHE A 88 2.40 -8.77 -13.94
N ILE A 89 1.59 -8.06 -13.18
CA ILE A 89 0.29 -7.50 -13.59
C ILE A 89 0.38 -5.98 -13.65
N VAL A 90 -0.06 -5.40 -14.76
CA VAL A 90 -0.05 -3.95 -14.99
C VAL A 90 -1.45 -3.48 -15.34
N HIS A 91 -2.03 -2.64 -14.49
CA HIS A 91 -3.27 -1.94 -14.77
C HIS A 91 -3.00 -0.61 -15.47
N ARG A 92 -3.73 -0.37 -16.54
CA ARG A 92 -3.64 0.84 -17.36
C ARG A 92 -5.00 1.49 -17.47
N VAL A 93 -5.00 2.79 -17.67
CA VAL A 93 -6.18 3.62 -17.92
C VAL A 93 -5.91 4.57 -19.09
N ALA A 94 -6.96 5.14 -19.64
CA ALA A 94 -6.84 6.22 -20.61
C ALA A 94 -6.03 7.38 -20.01
N ASN A 95 -5.10 7.93 -20.78
CA ASN A 95 -4.34 9.10 -20.37
C ASN A 95 -5.27 10.32 -20.34
N PRO A 96 -5.45 11.00 -19.19
CA PRO A 96 -6.33 12.17 -19.11
C PRO A 96 -5.84 13.37 -19.94
N GLN A 97 -4.59 13.35 -20.41
CA GLN A 97 -3.95 14.44 -21.16
C GLN A 97 -3.51 14.03 -22.57
N GLY A 98 -3.85 12.83 -23.03
CA GLY A 98 -3.40 12.30 -24.31
C GLY A 98 -4.35 11.26 -24.93
N ARG A 99 -3.90 10.65 -26.02
CA ARG A 99 -4.67 9.60 -26.74
C ARG A 99 -4.21 8.17 -26.41
N ASP A 100 -3.13 8.04 -25.66
CA ASP A 100 -2.52 6.77 -25.23
C ASP A 100 -3.09 6.29 -23.89
N SER A 101 -2.59 5.17 -23.40
CA SER A 101 -2.86 4.68 -22.06
C SER A 101 -1.65 4.86 -21.15
N ILE A 102 -1.89 5.13 -19.88
CA ILE A 102 -0.85 5.24 -18.86
C ILE A 102 -0.99 4.12 -17.82
N VAL A 103 0.12 3.77 -17.18
CA VAL A 103 0.11 2.85 -16.05
C VAL A 103 -0.59 3.52 -14.87
N ASN A 104 -1.65 2.89 -14.39
CA ASN A 104 -2.33 3.28 -13.16
C ASN A 104 -1.55 2.77 -11.95
N TYR A 105 -1.33 1.47 -11.90
CA TYR A 105 -0.43 0.79 -10.97
C TYR A 105 -0.05 -0.59 -11.53
N ALA A 106 1.00 -1.19 -10.97
CA ALA A 106 1.39 -2.55 -11.26
C ALA A 106 1.66 -3.31 -9.97
N TYR A 107 1.71 -4.63 -10.04
CA TYR A 107 2.08 -5.47 -8.91
C TYR A 107 2.73 -6.79 -9.36
N ALA A 108 3.58 -7.33 -8.49
CA ALA A 108 4.03 -8.71 -8.58
C ALA A 108 3.14 -9.57 -7.69
N TYR A 109 2.47 -10.56 -8.28
CA TYR A 109 1.54 -11.44 -7.61
C TYR A 109 2.13 -12.81 -7.36
N LEU A 110 1.99 -13.33 -6.16
CA LEU A 110 2.41 -14.69 -5.80
C LEU A 110 1.19 -15.63 -5.79
N PRO A 111 1.03 -16.49 -6.81
CA PRO A 111 -0.15 -17.34 -6.96
C PRO A 111 -0.43 -18.21 -5.72
N GLN A 112 0.60 -18.85 -5.14
CA GLN A 112 0.45 -19.71 -3.98
C GLN A 112 -0.01 -18.97 -2.72
N SER A 113 0.24 -17.66 -2.63
CA SER A 113 -0.18 -16.80 -1.53
C SER A 113 -1.50 -16.09 -1.83
N TYR A 114 -2.01 -16.15 -3.05
CA TYR A 114 -3.18 -15.37 -3.49
C TYR A 114 -3.03 -13.88 -3.13
N HIS A 115 -1.81 -13.36 -3.18
CA HIS A 115 -1.47 -12.04 -2.66
C HIS A 115 -0.40 -11.37 -3.51
N SER A 116 -0.48 -10.04 -3.61
CA SER A 116 0.57 -9.23 -4.23
C SER A 116 1.77 -9.09 -3.29
N ARG A 117 2.97 -9.45 -3.76
CA ARG A 117 4.24 -9.27 -3.05
C ARG A 117 4.53 -7.79 -2.82
N TRP A 118 4.25 -6.98 -3.84
CA TRP A 118 4.30 -5.53 -3.82
C TRP A 118 3.31 -4.96 -4.85
N VAL A 119 2.91 -3.73 -4.64
CA VAL A 119 2.25 -2.87 -5.62
C VAL A 119 3.10 -1.64 -5.85
N ALA A 120 3.11 -1.10 -7.07
CA ALA A 120 3.89 0.07 -7.44
C ALA A 120 3.08 1.05 -8.28
N PHE A 121 3.23 2.35 -7.98
CA PHE A 121 2.59 3.43 -8.69
C PHE A 121 3.36 4.74 -8.49
N ARG A 122 2.94 5.81 -9.16
CA ARG A 122 3.55 7.13 -8.97
C ARG A 122 2.52 8.26 -8.96
N PHE A 123 2.89 9.35 -8.32
CA PHE A 123 2.26 10.65 -8.48
C PHE A 123 3.15 11.53 -9.36
N ASP A 124 2.64 11.93 -10.51
CA ASP A 124 3.30 12.82 -11.47
C ASP A 124 2.31 13.83 -12.04
N ALA A 125 2.68 14.53 -13.09
CA ALA A 125 1.80 15.52 -13.73
C ALA A 125 0.47 14.91 -14.21
N GLN A 126 0.46 13.63 -14.61
CA GLN A 126 -0.71 12.95 -15.17
C GLN A 126 -1.61 12.33 -14.10
N THR A 127 -1.03 11.89 -12.97
CA THR A 127 -1.71 11.00 -12.01
C THR A 127 -1.98 11.62 -10.63
N ARG A 128 -1.44 12.82 -10.34
CA ARG A 128 -1.60 13.46 -9.02
C ARG A 128 -2.91 14.19 -8.79
N SER A 129 -3.69 14.45 -9.86
CA SER A 129 -4.93 15.20 -9.76
C SER A 129 -6.00 14.45 -8.96
N LYS A 130 -6.94 15.22 -8.40
CA LYS A 130 -8.09 14.69 -7.66
C LYS A 130 -9.34 15.24 -8.32
N VAL A 131 -9.86 14.53 -9.33
CA VAL A 131 -11.03 14.96 -10.13
C VAL A 131 -12.27 14.12 -9.88
N VAL A 132 -12.12 12.94 -9.24
CA VAL A 132 -13.23 12.08 -8.84
C VAL A 132 -13.18 11.76 -7.35
N GLY A 133 -14.33 11.35 -6.80
CA GLY A 133 -14.40 10.79 -5.46
C GLY A 133 -14.10 9.27 -5.45
N ARG A 134 -14.05 8.69 -4.25
CA ARG A 134 -13.96 7.25 -4.04
C ARG A 134 -15.16 6.53 -4.68
N LYS A 135 -14.97 5.29 -5.16
CA LYS A 135 -16.06 4.40 -5.55
C LYS A 135 -17.10 4.31 -4.41
N PRO A 136 -18.41 4.39 -4.71
CA PRO A 136 -19.46 4.28 -3.69
C PRO A 136 -19.36 2.98 -2.89
N TYR A 137 -19.71 3.03 -1.60
CA TYR A 137 -19.65 1.86 -0.70
C TYR A 137 -20.72 0.81 -0.99
N ASP A 138 -21.82 1.19 -1.63
CA ASP A 138 -22.93 0.34 -2.02
C ASP A 138 -22.76 -0.33 -3.39
N ALA A 139 -21.69 -0.01 -4.10
CA ALA A 139 -21.38 -0.65 -5.38
C ALA A 139 -21.23 -2.18 -5.24
N LYS A 140 -21.81 -2.91 -6.19
CA LYS A 140 -21.79 -4.39 -6.23
C LYS A 140 -21.21 -4.91 -7.55
N PRO A 141 -20.13 -5.68 -7.52
CA PRO A 141 -19.30 -6.00 -6.34
C PRO A 141 -18.53 -4.78 -5.85
N GLN A 142 -18.31 -4.68 -4.52
CA GLN A 142 -17.47 -3.63 -3.95
C GLN A 142 -16.00 -3.89 -4.29
N TYR A 143 -15.58 -5.15 -4.15
CA TYR A 143 -14.23 -5.62 -4.44
C TYR A 143 -14.25 -6.66 -5.56
N PRO A 144 -14.22 -6.23 -6.84
CA PRO A 144 -14.27 -7.15 -7.97
C PRO A 144 -13.04 -8.07 -8.01
N ARG A 145 -13.24 -9.30 -8.50
CA ARG A 145 -12.13 -10.14 -8.92
C ARG A 145 -11.28 -9.38 -9.94
N ASP A 146 -9.96 -9.47 -9.81
CA ASP A 146 -9.07 -8.83 -10.77
C ASP A 146 -9.17 -9.55 -12.14
N PRO A 147 -9.57 -8.84 -13.21
CA PRO A 147 -9.77 -9.45 -14.52
C PRO A 147 -8.46 -9.88 -15.20
N LYS A 148 -7.30 -9.39 -14.74
CA LYS A 148 -5.99 -9.72 -15.30
C LYS A 148 -5.35 -10.94 -14.65
N LEU A 149 -5.85 -11.37 -13.50
CA LEU A 149 -5.38 -12.60 -12.86
C LEU A 149 -6.05 -13.84 -13.49
N PRO A 150 -5.28 -14.89 -13.78
CA PRO A 150 -5.85 -16.19 -14.13
C PRO A 150 -6.86 -16.64 -13.08
N THR A 151 -7.99 -17.21 -13.52
CA THR A 151 -9.10 -17.59 -12.62
C THR A 151 -8.66 -18.53 -11.50
N ALA A 152 -7.71 -19.43 -11.77
CA ALA A 152 -7.17 -20.37 -10.78
C ALA A 152 -6.49 -19.67 -9.59
N TRP A 153 -5.96 -18.46 -9.79
CA TRP A 153 -5.18 -17.72 -8.81
C TRP A 153 -5.87 -16.43 -8.33
N ALA A 154 -7.03 -16.11 -8.89
CA ALA A 154 -7.76 -14.92 -8.51
C ALA A 154 -8.64 -15.17 -7.28
N ILE A 155 -8.64 -14.23 -6.35
CA ILE A 155 -9.63 -14.22 -5.26
C ILE A 155 -10.99 -13.82 -5.85
N PRO A 156 -12.06 -14.53 -5.52
CA PRO A 156 -13.42 -14.19 -5.94
C PRO A 156 -13.84 -12.80 -5.49
N SER A 157 -14.74 -12.15 -6.23
CA SER A 157 -15.31 -10.86 -5.87
C SER A 157 -15.93 -10.91 -4.48
N ASP A 158 -15.71 -9.86 -3.69
CA ASP A 158 -16.29 -9.67 -2.35
C ASP A 158 -16.04 -10.82 -1.36
N LEU A 159 -15.04 -11.71 -1.61
CA LEU A 159 -14.73 -12.79 -0.67
C LEU A 159 -14.29 -12.18 0.69
N PRO A 160 -14.97 -12.48 1.81
CA PRO A 160 -14.61 -11.93 3.10
C PRO A 160 -13.23 -12.39 3.59
N PHE A 161 -12.49 -11.50 4.25
CA PHE A 161 -11.20 -11.82 4.88
C PHE A 161 -11.32 -12.28 6.33
N GLY A 162 -12.54 -12.39 6.84
CA GLY A 162 -12.85 -12.74 8.22
C GLY A 162 -13.45 -11.56 8.98
N ARG A 163 -13.70 -11.75 10.28
CA ARG A 163 -14.41 -10.74 11.09
C ARG A 163 -13.55 -9.55 11.54
N VAL A 164 -12.23 -9.74 11.60
CA VAL A 164 -11.29 -8.75 12.18
C VAL A 164 -10.44 -8.05 11.13
N TYR A 165 -10.49 -8.53 9.88
CA TYR A 165 -9.70 -7.99 8.79
C TYR A 165 -10.57 -7.25 7.78
N ASP A 166 -10.16 -6.05 7.45
CA ASP A 166 -10.69 -5.29 6.32
C ASP A 166 -10.06 -5.79 5.00
N HIS A 167 -10.72 -5.50 3.89
CA HIS A 167 -10.09 -5.47 2.58
C HIS A 167 -9.14 -4.27 2.51
N GLY A 168 -7.95 -4.42 3.11
CA GLY A 168 -6.95 -3.36 3.15
C GLY A 168 -6.38 -3.14 1.75
N HIS A 169 -6.47 -1.90 1.27
CA HIS A 169 -5.88 -1.54 -0.02
C HIS A 169 -4.36 -1.46 0.10
N LEU A 170 -3.64 -1.99 -0.89
CA LEU A 170 -2.21 -1.70 -1.05
C LEU A 170 -2.03 -0.38 -1.82
N VAL A 171 -2.66 -0.22 -2.98
CA VAL A 171 -2.86 1.10 -3.62
C VAL A 171 -4.17 1.66 -3.10
N ALA A 172 -4.14 2.67 -2.25
CA ALA A 172 -5.34 3.24 -1.67
C ALA A 172 -6.26 3.86 -2.73
N SER A 173 -7.56 3.78 -2.52
CA SER A 173 -8.54 4.46 -3.39
C SER A 173 -8.20 5.95 -3.56
N ALA A 174 -7.81 6.60 -2.46
CA ALA A 174 -7.44 8.01 -2.49
C ALA A 174 -6.11 8.29 -3.22
N ASP A 175 -5.29 7.29 -3.53
CA ASP A 175 -4.08 7.46 -4.35
C ASP A 175 -4.42 7.69 -5.83
N ARG A 176 -5.55 7.17 -6.32
CA ARG A 176 -5.93 7.11 -7.74
C ARG A 176 -7.26 7.82 -8.04
N LEU A 177 -7.32 9.14 -7.75
CA LEU A 177 -8.51 9.96 -7.96
C LEU A 177 -8.45 10.82 -9.24
N PHE A 178 -7.51 10.55 -10.13
CA PHE A 178 -7.35 11.32 -11.36
C PHE A 178 -8.31 10.88 -12.49
N SER A 179 -8.94 9.71 -12.36
CA SER A 179 -10.06 9.28 -13.21
C SER A 179 -10.93 8.24 -12.49
N ARG A 180 -12.18 8.06 -12.95
CA ARG A 180 -13.08 7.05 -12.41
C ARG A 180 -12.52 5.65 -12.59
N GLU A 181 -12.06 5.32 -13.79
CA GLU A 181 -11.46 4.03 -14.09
C GLU A 181 -10.23 3.75 -13.21
N ALA A 182 -9.35 4.75 -13.02
CA ALA A 182 -8.18 4.60 -12.16
C ALA A 182 -8.57 4.30 -10.72
N ASN A 183 -9.61 4.96 -10.20
CA ASN A 183 -10.12 4.71 -8.87
C ASN A 183 -10.77 3.32 -8.76
N ASP A 184 -11.61 2.94 -9.72
CA ASP A 184 -12.33 1.64 -9.70
C ASP A 184 -11.35 0.46 -9.73
N GLN A 185 -10.25 0.55 -10.47
CA GLN A 185 -9.21 -0.48 -10.51
C GLN A 185 -8.53 -0.70 -9.15
N THR A 186 -8.50 0.29 -8.24
CA THR A 186 -7.92 0.10 -6.91
C THR A 186 -8.72 -0.88 -6.04
N PHE A 187 -9.96 -1.18 -6.40
CA PHE A 187 -10.84 -2.11 -5.69
C PHE A 187 -10.70 -3.57 -6.14
N TYR A 188 -9.87 -3.86 -7.13
CA TYR A 188 -9.64 -5.25 -7.53
C TYR A 188 -9.03 -6.07 -6.40
N MET A 189 -9.51 -7.31 -6.24
CA MET A 189 -9.07 -8.23 -5.19
C MET A 189 -7.55 -8.52 -5.22
N GLY A 190 -6.89 -8.36 -6.38
CA GLY A 190 -5.43 -8.44 -6.49
C GLY A 190 -4.67 -7.32 -5.76
N ASN A 191 -5.35 -6.20 -5.47
CA ASN A 191 -4.82 -5.08 -4.70
C ASN A 191 -5.17 -5.13 -3.20
N MET A 192 -5.90 -6.16 -2.76
CA MET A 192 -6.37 -6.28 -1.37
C MET A 192 -5.41 -7.12 -0.53
N SER A 193 -5.27 -6.74 0.72
CA SER A 193 -4.52 -7.44 1.75
C SER A 193 -5.34 -7.52 3.04
N PRO A 194 -5.29 -8.63 3.82
CA PRO A 194 -6.02 -8.72 5.07
C PRO A 194 -5.37 -7.85 6.13
N GLN A 195 -5.96 -6.70 6.41
CA GLN A 195 -5.49 -5.76 7.42
C GLN A 195 -6.44 -5.70 8.61
N LEU A 196 -5.90 -5.76 9.84
CA LEU A 196 -6.70 -5.49 11.04
C LEU A 196 -7.43 -4.14 10.88
N SER A 197 -8.73 -4.10 11.14
CA SER A 197 -9.52 -2.87 11.00
C SER A 197 -8.93 -1.72 11.83
N SER A 198 -8.43 -2.03 13.04
CA SER A 198 -7.77 -1.06 13.91
C SER A 198 -6.41 -0.55 13.39
N PHE A 199 -5.74 -1.29 12.52
CA PHE A 199 -4.55 -0.87 11.81
C PHE A 199 -4.90 -0.08 10.54
N ASN A 200 -5.71 -0.69 9.68
CA ASN A 200 -6.12 -0.14 8.38
C ASN A 200 -6.77 1.25 8.53
N GLN A 201 -7.82 1.35 9.36
CA GLN A 201 -8.63 2.56 9.50
C GLN A 201 -7.96 3.66 10.33
N LYS A 202 -6.79 3.39 10.94
CA LYS A 202 -6.11 4.35 11.81
C LYS A 202 -4.68 4.60 11.34
N TYR A 203 -3.73 3.78 11.79
CA TYR A 203 -2.32 4.07 11.59
C TYR A 203 -1.91 4.05 10.12
N TRP A 204 -2.37 3.01 9.38
CA TRP A 204 -2.07 2.87 7.96
C TRP A 204 -2.68 3.99 7.11
N THR A 205 -3.95 4.35 7.38
CA THR A 205 -4.61 5.51 6.76
C THR A 205 -3.82 6.81 6.97
N GLY A 206 -3.19 6.99 8.15
CA GLY A 206 -2.33 8.15 8.41
C GLY A 206 -1.11 8.18 7.48
N LEU A 207 -0.42 7.03 7.31
CA LEU A 207 0.69 6.91 6.36
C LEU A 207 0.26 7.15 4.91
N GLU A 208 -0.89 6.62 4.52
CA GLU A 208 -1.45 6.87 3.18
C GLU A 208 -1.76 8.35 2.95
N SER A 209 -2.30 9.03 3.96
CA SER A 209 -2.56 10.47 3.90
C SER A 209 -1.27 11.26 3.70
N LEU A 210 -0.19 10.94 4.43
CA LEU A 210 1.13 11.55 4.23
C LEU A 210 1.61 11.36 2.78
N VAL A 211 1.56 10.13 2.26
CA VAL A 211 1.99 9.82 0.89
C VAL A 211 1.17 10.61 -0.14
N GLN A 212 -0.14 10.75 0.07
CA GLN A 212 -1.04 11.48 -0.81
C GLN A 212 -0.75 12.98 -0.80
N ASP A 213 -0.51 13.55 0.38
CA ASP A 213 -0.18 14.97 0.52
C ASP A 213 1.16 15.30 -0.15
N LEU A 214 2.19 14.48 0.11
CA LEU A 214 3.49 14.61 -0.51
C LEU A 214 3.43 14.41 -2.04
N GLY A 215 2.72 13.38 -2.51
CA GLY A 215 2.60 13.07 -3.94
C GLY A 215 1.85 14.12 -4.75
N ARG A 216 0.89 14.81 -4.12
CA ARG A 216 0.14 15.90 -4.76
C ARG A 216 0.83 17.25 -4.68
N ASN A 217 1.76 17.41 -3.77
CA ASN A 217 2.49 18.66 -3.58
C ASN A 217 3.60 18.83 -4.63
N ARG A 218 3.35 19.67 -5.65
CA ARG A 218 4.32 19.98 -6.71
C ARG A 218 5.58 20.68 -6.19
N SER A 219 5.49 21.39 -5.08
CA SER A 219 6.67 22.02 -4.46
C SER A 219 7.56 20.97 -3.79
N PHE A 220 6.99 19.85 -3.35
CA PHE A 220 7.72 18.74 -2.73
C PHE A 220 8.40 17.83 -3.74
N ALA A 221 7.68 17.41 -4.80
CA ALA A 221 8.19 16.47 -5.79
C ALA A 221 7.65 16.75 -7.21
N ASP A 222 8.50 16.61 -8.21
CA ASP A 222 8.08 16.54 -9.61
C ASP A 222 7.41 15.20 -9.88
N THR A 223 7.98 14.13 -9.32
CA THR A 223 7.38 12.78 -9.26
C THR A 223 7.68 12.14 -7.90
N LEU A 224 6.66 11.50 -7.32
CA LEU A 224 6.78 10.61 -6.17
C LEU A 224 6.46 9.19 -6.62
N TYR A 225 7.44 8.30 -6.58
CA TYR A 225 7.32 6.87 -6.83
C TYR A 225 7.01 6.16 -5.51
N VAL A 226 6.08 5.23 -5.54
CA VAL A 226 5.55 4.55 -4.35
C VAL A 226 5.51 3.06 -4.57
N VAL A 227 6.06 2.30 -3.66
CA VAL A 227 5.91 0.83 -3.57
C VAL A 227 5.36 0.50 -2.20
N LYS A 228 4.35 -0.39 -2.15
CA LYS A 228 3.75 -0.85 -0.90
C LYS A 228 3.60 -2.38 -0.92
N GLY A 229 3.60 -3.01 0.25
CA GLY A 229 3.35 -4.44 0.36
C GLY A 229 3.28 -4.91 1.81
N GLY A 230 3.11 -6.21 1.97
CA GLY A 230 3.13 -6.89 3.26
C GLY A 230 4.06 -8.10 3.23
N THR A 231 4.47 -8.59 4.40
CA THR A 231 5.30 -9.80 4.52
C THR A 231 4.49 -11.06 4.25
N LEU A 232 4.96 -11.93 3.36
CA LEU A 232 4.21 -13.10 2.88
C LEU A 232 4.86 -14.45 3.20
N ALA A 233 6.08 -14.48 3.71
CA ALA A 233 6.73 -15.72 4.10
C ALA A 233 5.98 -16.38 5.27
N PRO A 234 5.89 -17.73 5.36
CA PRO A 234 5.12 -18.43 6.38
C PRO A 234 5.44 -17.99 7.83
N LEU A 235 6.71 -17.75 8.14
CA LEU A 235 7.14 -17.24 9.44
C LEU A 235 6.88 -15.74 9.65
N SER A 236 6.40 -15.06 8.64
CA SER A 236 6.11 -13.62 8.64
C SER A 236 4.62 -13.31 8.55
N SER A 237 3.74 -14.30 8.85
CA SER A 237 2.29 -14.13 8.83
C SER A 237 1.64 -14.53 10.15
N PHE A 238 0.54 -13.84 10.51
CA PHE A 238 -0.31 -14.16 11.66
C PHE A 238 -1.30 -15.31 11.40
N GLY A 239 -1.17 -16.04 10.32
CA GLY A 239 -2.11 -17.04 9.85
C GLY A 239 -2.68 -16.69 8.50
N TYR A 240 -3.89 -17.14 8.20
CA TYR A 240 -4.49 -17.01 6.88
C TYR A 240 -5.90 -16.43 6.94
N ALA A 241 -6.21 -15.56 6.00
CA ALA A 241 -7.53 -15.02 5.68
C ALA A 241 -8.10 -15.61 4.38
N ALA A 242 -9.22 -15.12 3.90
CA ALA A 242 -9.83 -15.51 2.62
C ALA A 242 -9.98 -17.03 2.50
N ASN A 243 -10.65 -17.65 3.49
CA ASN A 243 -10.84 -19.10 3.57
C ASN A 243 -9.53 -19.90 3.55
N GLY A 244 -8.51 -19.42 4.26
CA GLY A 244 -7.24 -20.12 4.42
C GLY A 244 -6.26 -19.94 3.25
N LYS A 245 -6.55 -19.07 2.29
CA LYS A 245 -5.71 -18.92 1.09
C LYS A 245 -4.67 -17.81 1.21
N MET A 246 -5.00 -16.70 1.85
CA MET A 246 -4.20 -15.49 1.85
C MET A 246 -3.50 -15.32 3.19
N PRO A 247 -2.16 -15.27 3.25
CA PRO A 247 -1.43 -15.01 4.50
C PRO A 247 -1.75 -13.60 5.03
N VAL A 248 -1.86 -13.48 6.35
CA VAL A 248 -2.03 -12.21 7.04
C VAL A 248 -0.64 -11.66 7.40
N PRO A 249 -0.17 -10.58 6.78
CA PRO A 249 1.18 -10.05 7.01
C PRO A 249 1.44 -9.67 8.47
N HIS A 250 2.65 -9.94 9.00
CA HIS A 250 3.13 -9.41 10.27
C HIS A 250 3.55 -7.95 10.18
N HIS A 251 4.07 -7.54 9.01
CA HIS A 251 4.49 -6.17 8.75
C HIS A 251 3.96 -5.72 7.41
N TYR A 252 3.71 -4.41 7.33
CA TYR A 252 3.50 -3.71 6.08
C TYR A 252 4.64 -2.74 5.84
N PHE A 253 4.94 -2.49 4.58
CA PHE A 253 6.00 -1.57 4.18
C PHE A 253 5.55 -0.59 3.11
N MET A 254 6.23 0.55 3.07
CA MET A 254 6.22 1.49 1.95
C MET A 254 7.67 1.85 1.61
N ALA A 255 8.00 1.87 0.32
CA ALA A 255 9.23 2.46 -0.20
C ALA A 255 8.85 3.65 -1.07
N LEU A 256 9.41 4.82 -0.78
CA LEU A 256 9.15 6.06 -1.48
C LEU A 256 10.44 6.59 -2.09
N LEU A 257 10.38 6.99 -3.36
CA LEU A 257 11.44 7.72 -4.06
C LEU A 257 10.85 8.99 -4.63
N LYS A 258 11.38 10.15 -4.26
CA LYS A 258 11.03 11.41 -4.91
C LYS A 258 12.13 11.88 -5.84
N VAL A 259 11.74 12.53 -6.91
CA VAL A 259 12.61 13.38 -7.70
C VAL A 259 12.09 14.82 -7.68
N LYS A 260 12.97 15.76 -7.42
CA LYS A 260 12.69 17.20 -7.49
C LYS A 260 13.86 17.90 -8.14
N ASN A 261 13.62 18.58 -9.28
CA ASN A 261 14.64 19.27 -10.06
C ASN A 261 15.87 18.37 -10.35
N GLY A 262 15.62 17.09 -10.70
CA GLY A 262 16.66 16.11 -10.99
C GLY A 262 17.37 15.52 -9.76
N VAL A 263 17.04 15.97 -8.53
CA VAL A 263 17.60 15.43 -7.30
C VAL A 263 16.69 14.34 -6.74
N TYR A 264 17.27 13.17 -6.49
CA TYR A 264 16.59 12.01 -5.92
C TYR A 264 16.80 11.91 -4.42
N SER A 265 15.76 11.52 -3.68
CA SER A 265 15.84 11.08 -2.29
C SER A 265 14.78 10.04 -1.98
N SER A 266 15.08 9.14 -1.04
CA SER A 266 14.21 8.01 -0.71
C SER A 266 13.97 7.87 0.79
N ILE A 267 12.91 7.15 1.16
CA ILE A 267 12.58 6.74 2.51
C ILE A 267 11.80 5.43 2.45
N GLY A 268 12.07 4.53 3.39
CA GLY A 268 11.28 3.35 3.67
C GLY A 268 10.48 3.49 4.95
N PHE A 269 9.37 2.77 5.03
CA PHE A 269 8.62 2.55 6.27
C PHE A 269 8.45 1.06 6.49
N TRP A 270 8.76 0.61 7.71
CA TRP A 270 8.57 -0.76 8.17
C TRP A 270 7.66 -0.77 9.40
N VAL A 271 6.43 -1.25 9.24
CA VAL A 271 5.35 -1.06 10.22
C VAL A 271 4.80 -2.41 10.64
N GLU A 272 4.88 -2.71 11.93
CA GLU A 272 4.26 -3.91 12.49
C GLU A 272 2.73 -3.84 12.33
N HIS A 273 2.12 -4.93 11.89
CA HIS A 273 0.68 -5.04 11.70
C HIS A 273 -0.05 -5.26 13.03
N LYS A 274 -0.29 -4.18 13.76
CA LYS A 274 -0.96 -4.20 15.06
C LYS A 274 -1.87 -3.00 15.27
N ASN A 275 -2.65 -3.02 16.34
CA ASN A 275 -3.44 -1.87 16.76
C ASN A 275 -2.55 -0.82 17.44
N TYR A 276 -2.40 0.33 16.81
CA TYR A 276 -1.71 1.50 17.38
C TYR A 276 -2.63 2.43 18.19
N GLY A 277 -3.92 2.14 18.25
CA GLY A 277 -4.91 2.90 19.01
C GLY A 277 -5.29 4.27 18.42
N LYS A 278 -4.50 4.82 17.51
CA LYS A 278 -4.66 6.18 16.96
C LYS A 278 -4.28 6.25 15.49
N ILE A 279 -4.73 7.32 14.81
CA ILE A 279 -4.26 7.67 13.47
C ILE A 279 -2.78 8.03 13.55
N GLY A 280 -1.99 7.55 12.59
CA GLY A 280 -0.59 7.91 12.48
C GLY A 280 -0.44 9.41 12.20
N VAL A 281 0.53 10.04 12.85
CA VAL A 281 0.93 11.42 12.60
C VAL A 281 2.44 11.48 12.25
N PRO A 282 2.92 12.49 11.53
CA PRO A 282 4.31 12.51 11.01
C PRO A 282 5.38 12.14 12.04
N ARG A 283 5.36 12.73 13.22
CA ARG A 283 6.33 12.43 14.29
C ARG A 283 6.33 10.95 14.72
N GLU A 284 5.17 10.30 14.73
CA GLU A 284 5.06 8.88 15.08
C GLU A 284 5.50 7.99 13.90
N MET A 285 5.20 8.42 12.68
CA MET A 285 5.61 7.72 11.45
C MET A 285 7.12 7.70 11.28
N GLY A 286 7.81 8.80 11.67
CA GLY A 286 9.27 8.87 11.65
C GLY A 286 9.96 7.78 12.46
N LYS A 287 9.29 7.21 13.48
CA LYS A 287 9.82 6.08 14.27
C LYS A 287 9.86 4.75 13.50
N HIS A 288 9.10 4.64 12.43
CA HIS A 288 9.06 3.47 11.55
C HIS A 288 9.82 3.69 10.25
N ALA A 289 10.45 4.87 10.11
CA ALA A 289 11.24 5.19 8.93
C ALA A 289 12.57 4.43 8.95
N VAL A 290 12.93 3.89 7.80
CA VAL A 290 14.19 3.16 7.57
C VAL A 290 14.79 3.59 6.23
N SER A 291 16.08 3.36 6.02
CA SER A 291 16.67 3.52 4.69
C SER A 291 16.12 2.45 3.73
N ILE A 292 16.15 2.69 2.42
CA ILE A 292 15.74 1.69 1.43
C ILE A 292 16.62 0.44 1.55
N SER A 293 17.94 0.58 1.68
CA SER A 293 18.83 -0.59 1.88
C SER A 293 18.49 -1.42 3.13
N ALA A 294 17.98 -0.80 4.20
CA ALA A 294 17.48 -1.53 5.35
C ALA A 294 16.15 -2.24 5.04
N LEU A 295 15.26 -1.58 4.30
CA LEU A 295 13.99 -2.15 3.90
C LEU A 295 14.17 -3.34 2.95
N GLU A 296 15.13 -3.29 2.05
CA GLU A 296 15.52 -4.40 1.15
C GLU A 296 15.97 -5.64 1.93
N LYS A 297 16.79 -5.45 2.96
CA LYS A 297 17.20 -6.55 3.85
C LYS A 297 16.02 -7.18 4.59
N LEU A 298 15.02 -6.38 4.96
CA LEU A 298 13.84 -6.85 5.68
C LEU A 298 12.83 -7.55 4.76
N THR A 299 12.73 -7.13 3.49
CA THR A 299 11.70 -7.60 2.55
C THR A 299 12.21 -8.60 1.52
N GLY A 300 13.52 -8.61 1.25
CA GLY A 300 14.12 -9.33 0.12
C GLY A 300 13.68 -8.77 -1.25
N ILE A 301 13.25 -7.50 -1.30
CA ILE A 301 12.82 -6.83 -2.52
C ILE A 301 13.88 -5.79 -2.88
N ASN A 302 14.40 -5.83 -4.10
CA ASN A 302 15.29 -4.80 -4.63
C ASN A 302 14.41 -3.67 -5.20
N PHE A 303 14.39 -2.52 -4.51
CA PHE A 303 13.61 -1.35 -4.89
C PHE A 303 14.43 -0.44 -5.79
N PHE A 304 13.74 0.30 -6.68
CA PHE A 304 14.33 1.36 -7.51
C PHE A 304 15.55 0.95 -8.34
N HIS A 305 15.74 -0.33 -8.58
CA HIS A 305 16.87 -0.94 -9.30
C HIS A 305 17.05 -0.43 -10.74
N ASN A 306 16.09 0.31 -11.27
CA ASN A 306 16.18 0.95 -12.58
C ASN A 306 16.86 2.34 -12.53
N LEU A 307 17.30 2.80 -11.35
CA LEU A 307 18.19 3.96 -11.23
C LEU A 307 19.60 3.58 -11.69
N PRO A 308 20.39 4.56 -12.19
CA PRO A 308 21.83 4.32 -12.38
C PRO A 308 22.49 3.92 -11.05
N ASP A 309 23.32 2.86 -11.04
CA ASP A 309 23.92 2.23 -9.84
C ASP A 309 24.47 3.22 -8.79
N ALA A 310 25.17 4.28 -9.25
CA ALA A 310 25.76 5.27 -8.35
C ALA A 310 24.69 6.14 -7.64
N VAL A 311 23.56 6.40 -8.33
CA VAL A 311 22.41 7.14 -7.77
C VAL A 311 21.65 6.23 -6.83
N GLU A 312 21.36 5.00 -7.27
CA GLU A 312 20.67 3.95 -6.51
C GLU A 312 21.34 3.75 -5.15
N ARG A 313 22.62 3.35 -5.12
CA ARG A 313 23.36 3.16 -3.86
C ARG A 313 23.31 4.36 -2.92
N ARG A 314 23.46 5.58 -3.46
CA ARG A 314 23.43 6.80 -2.63
C ARG A 314 22.07 7.03 -2.01
N VAL A 315 20.99 6.95 -2.80
CA VAL A 315 19.64 7.27 -2.28
C VAL A 315 19.14 6.18 -1.34
N GLU A 316 19.47 4.93 -1.57
CA GLU A 316 19.03 3.80 -0.75
C GLU A 316 19.71 3.75 0.62
N GLN A 317 20.96 4.20 0.71
CA GLN A 317 21.70 4.25 1.96
C GLN A 317 21.39 5.48 2.80
N THR A 318 20.81 6.53 2.20
CA THR A 318 20.57 7.81 2.87
C THR A 318 19.16 7.87 3.45
N LEU A 319 19.05 8.18 4.74
CA LEU A 319 17.79 8.47 5.42
C LEU A 319 17.85 9.88 6.03
N THR A 320 17.03 10.80 5.55
CA THR A 320 16.93 12.17 6.06
C THR A 320 15.47 12.54 6.31
N LEU A 321 14.99 12.37 7.55
CA LEU A 321 13.59 12.55 7.92
C LEU A 321 13.07 13.96 7.61
N SER A 322 13.86 14.99 7.86
CA SER A 322 13.48 16.39 7.61
C SER A 322 13.13 16.67 6.15
N SER A 323 13.71 15.93 5.21
CA SER A 323 13.37 16.05 3.78
C SER A 323 12.02 15.41 3.40
N TRP A 324 11.33 14.79 4.37
CA TRP A 324 10.04 14.10 4.22
C TRP A 324 8.95 14.65 5.13
N SER A 325 9.18 15.81 5.76
CA SER A 325 8.26 16.43 6.74
C SER A 325 7.98 15.55 7.97
N LEU A 326 9.01 14.80 8.43
CA LEU A 326 8.98 13.89 9.57
C LEU A 326 9.89 14.35 10.70
#